data_4defe0de7c1cbfad9e66b9cc81d0821c
#
_entry.id   4defe0de7c1cbfad9e66b9cc81d0821c
#
_cell.length_a   1.000
_cell.length_b   1.000
_cell.length_c   1.000
_cell.angle_alpha   90.00
_cell.angle_beta   90.00
_cell.angle_gamma   90.00
#
_symmetry.space_group_name_H-M   'P 1'
#
loop_
_entity.id
_entity.type
_entity.pdbx_description
1 polymer ?
#
loop_
_entity_poly.entity_id
_entity_poly.type
_entity_poly.pdbx_seq_one_letter_code
_entity_poly.pdbx_strand_id
1 'polypeptide(L)'
;MSEDERIATKLIHTLENGKTGFETAAERLDNERPDVAAKFRHFSQQRASMSAQLQTIAAAYGYDIAQRSTVPGALHRGWIAVKDALTGDDADAVINAAETGEDHAVEDYEEALGEEDVSPEFRTLISQQLASVQATHDYVRGLVPR
;
A
#
# COMPACT_ATOMS: atom_id res chain seq x y z
N MET A 1 4.11 -19.60 13.18
CA MET A 1 3.46 -18.31 12.90
C MET A 1 2.00 -18.53 12.58
N SER A 2 1.12 -17.83 13.27
CA SER A 2 -0.31 -17.95 13.01
C SER A 2 -0.68 -17.31 11.67
N GLU A 3 -1.86 -17.67 11.17
CA GLU A 3 -2.37 -17.07 9.93
C GLU A 3 -2.56 -15.56 10.10
N ASP A 4 -3.11 -15.12 11.23
CA ASP A 4 -3.28 -13.70 11.52
C ASP A 4 -1.95 -12.96 11.48
N GLU A 5 -0.92 -13.52 12.10
CA GLU A 5 0.41 -12.91 12.15
C GLU A 5 1.03 -12.81 10.76
N ARG A 6 0.92 -13.87 9.97
CA ARG A 6 1.44 -13.92 8.61
C ARG A 6 0.76 -12.86 7.73
N ILE A 7 -0.56 -12.79 7.79
CA ILE A 7 -1.34 -11.83 7.01
C ILE A 7 -1.05 -10.40 7.44
N ALA A 8 -1.03 -10.14 8.75
CA ALA A 8 -0.73 -8.80 9.26
C ALA A 8 0.66 -8.34 8.81
N THR A 9 1.65 -9.22 8.90
CA THR A 9 3.01 -8.91 8.45
C THR A 9 3.03 -8.53 6.98
N LYS A 10 2.38 -9.33 6.14
CA LYS A 10 2.34 -9.07 4.70
C LYS A 10 1.65 -7.74 4.38
N LEU A 11 0.49 -7.49 4.99
CA LEU A 11 -0.27 -6.26 4.71
C LEU A 11 0.43 -5.01 5.24
N ILE A 12 1.11 -5.10 6.38
CA ILE A 12 1.90 -3.99 6.89
C ILE A 12 3.01 -3.64 5.90
N HIS A 13 3.69 -4.64 5.35
CA HIS A 13 4.69 -4.40 4.30
C HIS A 13 4.07 -3.73 3.08
N THR A 14 2.92 -4.22 2.63
CA THR A 14 2.18 -3.65 1.50
C THR A 14 1.88 -2.18 1.75
N LEU A 15 1.38 -1.85 2.95
CA LEU A 15 1.03 -0.49 3.30
C LEU A 15 2.25 0.43 3.42
N GLU A 16 3.34 -0.06 4.01
CA GLU A 16 4.57 0.73 4.13
C GLU A 16 5.18 1.00 2.76
N ASN A 17 5.09 0.04 1.85
CA ASN A 17 5.54 0.23 0.47
C ASN A 17 4.69 1.25 -0.26
N GLY A 18 3.38 1.19 -0.07
CA GLY A 18 2.47 2.17 -0.65
C GLY A 18 2.73 3.57 -0.13
N LYS A 19 2.98 3.69 1.17
CA LYS A 19 3.35 4.97 1.79
C LYS A 19 4.57 5.57 1.11
N THR A 20 5.66 4.81 1.03
CA THR A 20 6.91 5.27 0.43
C THR A 20 6.74 5.53 -1.07
N GLY A 21 6.05 4.64 -1.76
CA GLY A 21 5.82 4.77 -3.20
C GLY A 21 5.03 6.02 -3.55
N PHE A 22 3.92 6.28 -2.85
CA PHE A 22 3.12 7.49 -3.09
C PHE A 22 3.88 8.76 -2.75
N GLU A 23 4.66 8.75 -1.68
CA GLU A 23 5.46 9.91 -1.28
C GLU A 23 6.50 10.24 -2.35
N THR A 24 7.22 9.22 -2.84
CA THR A 24 8.23 9.41 -3.87
C THR A 24 7.58 9.82 -5.20
N ALA A 25 6.47 9.20 -5.57
CA ALA A 25 5.74 9.58 -6.78
C ALA A 25 5.26 11.03 -6.71
N ALA A 26 4.79 11.46 -5.54
CA ALA A 26 4.34 12.85 -5.36
C ALA A 26 5.47 13.84 -5.62
N GLU A 27 6.68 13.54 -5.15
CA GLU A 27 7.84 14.41 -5.40
C GLU A 27 8.11 14.55 -6.89
N ARG A 28 7.95 13.48 -7.65
CA ARG A 28 8.17 13.49 -9.10
C ARG A 28 7.06 14.20 -9.87
N LEU A 29 5.87 14.29 -9.28
CA LEU A 29 4.71 14.92 -9.91
C LEU A 29 4.52 16.38 -9.54
N ASP A 30 5.30 16.91 -8.59
CA ASP A 30 5.11 18.26 -8.06
C ASP A 30 5.09 19.35 -9.14
N ASN A 31 5.93 19.24 -10.15
CA ASN A 31 6.03 20.26 -11.19
C ASN A 31 4.95 20.15 -12.26
N GLU A 32 4.70 18.94 -12.76
CA GLU A 32 3.75 18.73 -13.87
C GLU A 32 2.31 18.54 -13.42
N ARG A 33 2.13 17.87 -12.30
CA ARG A 33 0.80 17.51 -11.80
C ARG A 33 0.70 17.78 -10.30
N PRO A 34 0.75 19.05 -9.88
CA PRO A 34 0.69 19.37 -8.44
C PRO A 34 -0.61 18.92 -7.78
N ASP A 35 -1.72 18.87 -8.52
CA ASP A 35 -2.99 18.36 -8.05
C ASP A 35 -2.91 16.88 -7.67
N VAL A 36 -2.28 16.08 -8.53
CA VAL A 36 -2.10 14.65 -8.29
C VAL A 36 -1.08 14.43 -7.18
N ALA A 37 0.00 15.23 -7.15
CA ALA A 37 1.01 15.14 -6.11
C ALA A 37 0.39 15.33 -4.72
N ALA A 38 -0.50 16.30 -4.56
CA ALA A 38 -1.19 16.55 -3.30
C ALA A 38 -2.05 15.34 -2.90
N LYS A 39 -2.76 14.74 -3.85
CA LYS A 39 -3.55 13.55 -3.61
C LYS A 39 -2.67 12.37 -3.20
N PHE A 40 -1.54 12.19 -3.86
CA PHE A 40 -0.63 11.07 -3.56
C PHE A 40 -0.03 11.22 -2.16
N ARG A 41 0.25 12.45 -1.71
CA ARG A 41 0.71 12.68 -0.34
C ARG A 41 -0.37 12.32 0.67
N HIS A 42 -1.62 12.62 0.35
CA HIS A 42 -2.74 12.21 1.19
C HIS A 42 -2.84 10.68 1.28
N PHE A 43 -2.69 9.99 0.16
CA PHE A 43 -2.70 8.53 0.14
C PHE A 43 -1.53 7.94 0.93
N SER A 44 -0.36 8.56 0.85
CA SER A 44 0.80 8.14 1.65
C SER A 44 0.47 8.21 3.15
N GLN A 45 -0.12 9.31 3.61
CA GLN A 45 -0.51 9.47 5.01
C GLN A 45 -1.58 8.45 5.41
N GLN A 46 -2.52 8.18 4.53
CA GLN A 46 -3.57 7.19 4.76
C GLN A 46 -2.97 5.79 4.93
N ARG A 47 -1.99 5.43 4.11
CA ARG A 47 -1.30 4.14 4.22
C ARG A 47 -0.53 4.01 5.53
N ALA A 48 0.08 5.08 6.00
CA ALA A 48 0.75 5.10 7.31
C ALA A 48 -0.25 4.86 8.44
N SER A 49 -1.42 5.49 8.37
CA SER A 49 -2.50 5.29 9.35
C SER A 49 -3.01 3.85 9.35
N MET A 50 -3.21 3.29 8.17
CA MET A 50 -3.68 1.91 8.02
C MET A 50 -2.66 0.92 8.58
N SER A 51 -1.38 1.15 8.33
CA SER A 51 -0.30 0.34 8.89
C SER A 51 -0.34 0.37 10.42
N ALA A 52 -0.50 1.56 10.99
CA ALA A 52 -0.60 1.72 12.44
C ALA A 52 -1.80 0.96 13.02
N GLN A 53 -2.93 0.97 12.33
CA GLN A 53 -4.12 0.22 12.76
C GLN A 53 -3.84 -1.29 12.82
N LEU A 54 -3.19 -1.84 11.78
CA LEU A 54 -2.84 -3.26 11.77
C LEU A 54 -1.82 -3.59 12.85
N GLN A 55 -0.85 -2.72 13.07
CA GLN A 55 0.14 -2.92 14.13
C GLN A 55 -0.51 -2.93 15.51
N THR A 56 -1.49 -2.06 15.73
CA THR A 56 -2.20 -1.97 17.01
C THR A 56 -2.97 -3.26 17.30
N ILE A 57 -3.71 -3.76 16.32
CA ILE A 57 -4.48 -4.99 16.52
C ILE A 57 -3.56 -6.21 16.66
N ALA A 58 -2.47 -6.23 15.91
CA ALA A 58 -1.48 -7.30 16.01
C ALA A 58 -0.83 -7.32 17.40
N ALA A 59 -0.49 -6.15 17.94
CA ALA A 59 0.09 -6.05 19.27
C ALA A 59 -0.89 -6.54 20.34
N ALA A 60 -2.18 -6.26 20.17
CA ALA A 60 -3.22 -6.75 21.08
C ALA A 60 -3.30 -8.27 21.10
N TYR A 61 -2.93 -8.91 20.00
CA TYR A 61 -2.87 -10.38 19.91
C TYR A 61 -1.49 -10.94 20.32
N GLY A 62 -0.57 -10.08 20.75
CA GLY A 62 0.77 -10.51 21.17
C GLY A 62 1.77 -10.68 20.04
N TYR A 63 1.46 -10.21 18.84
CA TYR A 63 2.37 -10.33 17.70
C TYR A 63 3.30 -9.12 17.65
N ASP A 64 4.61 -9.38 17.53
CA ASP A 64 5.62 -8.33 17.42
C ASP A 64 6.02 -8.13 15.95
N ILE A 65 5.15 -7.47 15.20
CA ILE A 65 5.34 -7.30 13.76
C ILE A 65 6.32 -6.16 13.45
N ALA A 66 6.42 -5.16 14.31
CA ALA A 66 7.30 -4.02 14.09
C ALA A 66 8.75 -4.43 13.85
N GLN A 67 9.22 -5.48 14.55
CA GLN A 67 10.58 -5.98 14.35
C GLN A 67 10.72 -6.84 13.09
N ARG A 68 9.64 -7.45 12.65
CA ARG A 68 9.65 -8.32 11.47
C ARG A 68 9.47 -7.55 10.18
N SER A 69 8.90 -6.34 10.26
CA SER A 69 8.64 -5.53 9.09
C SER A 69 9.86 -4.83 8.52
N THR A 70 11.03 -4.98 9.16
CA THR A 70 12.26 -4.34 8.72
C THR A 70 13.10 -5.26 7.81
N VAL A 71 12.49 -6.25 7.17
CA VAL A 71 13.23 -7.14 6.28
C VAL A 71 13.73 -6.37 5.06
N PRO A 72 15.07 -6.27 4.88
CA PRO A 72 15.63 -5.56 3.73
C PRO A 72 15.23 -6.26 2.44
N GLY A 73 14.90 -5.49 1.44
CA GLY A 73 14.56 -6.02 0.13
C GLY A 73 13.15 -6.56 0.00
N ALA A 74 12.35 -6.48 1.08
CA ALA A 74 10.91 -6.74 0.97
C ALA A 74 10.24 -5.64 0.18
N LEU A 75 10.91 -5.07 -0.73
CA LEU A 75 10.37 -4.16 -1.67
C LEU A 75 9.61 -4.97 -2.65
N HIS A 76 8.69 -4.66 -3.00
CA HIS A 76 7.62 -4.94 -3.43
C HIS A 76 7.30 -4.83 -4.78
N ARG A 77 6.79 -5.92 -5.13
CA ARG A 77 6.48 -6.28 -6.50
C ARG A 77 5.85 -5.14 -7.32
N GLY A 78 4.98 -4.38 -6.69
CA GLY A 78 4.28 -3.29 -7.40
C GLY A 78 5.10 -2.03 -7.54
N TRP A 79 5.75 -1.65 -6.44
CA TRP A 79 6.39 -0.34 -6.37
C TRP A 79 7.84 -0.31 -6.86
N ILE A 80 8.42 -1.46 -7.22
CA ILE A 80 9.73 -1.52 -7.89
C ILE A 80 9.67 -0.75 -9.21
N ALA A 81 8.57 -0.90 -9.96
CA ALA A 81 8.39 -0.19 -11.22
C ALA A 81 8.36 1.33 -11.02
N VAL A 82 7.82 1.80 -9.88
CA VAL A 82 7.85 3.22 -9.55
C VAL A 82 9.28 3.72 -9.39
N LYS A 83 10.11 2.94 -8.70
CA LYS A 83 11.51 3.31 -8.49
C LYS A 83 12.22 3.51 -9.81
N ASP A 84 12.00 2.65 -10.78
CA ASP A 84 12.61 2.78 -12.11
C ASP A 84 12.03 3.97 -12.87
N ALA A 85 10.72 4.18 -12.80
CA ALA A 85 10.07 5.32 -13.44
C ALA A 85 10.52 6.65 -12.82
N LEU A 86 10.97 6.62 -11.58
CA LEU A 86 11.36 7.82 -10.85
C LEU A 86 12.73 8.37 -11.26
N THR A 87 13.43 7.71 -12.16
CA THR A 87 14.67 8.26 -12.73
C THR A 87 14.39 9.24 -13.86
N GLY A 88 13.13 9.32 -14.34
CA GLY A 88 12.71 10.24 -15.39
C GLY A 88 11.68 11.24 -14.90
N ASP A 89 11.39 12.26 -15.70
CA ASP A 89 10.42 13.30 -15.37
C ASP A 89 9.07 13.09 -16.03
N ASP A 90 8.79 11.88 -16.54
CA ASP A 90 7.57 11.56 -17.25
C ASP A 90 6.43 11.27 -16.25
N ALA A 91 5.52 12.21 -16.11
CA ALA A 91 4.38 12.08 -15.21
C ALA A 91 3.51 10.85 -15.53
N ASP A 92 3.32 10.55 -16.82
CA ASP A 92 2.51 9.38 -17.20
C ASP A 92 3.16 8.08 -16.77
N ALA A 93 4.49 7.99 -16.86
CA ALA A 93 5.22 6.80 -16.40
C ALA A 93 5.09 6.62 -14.88
N VAL A 94 5.16 7.71 -14.13
CA VAL A 94 5.00 7.67 -12.67
C VAL A 94 3.58 7.21 -12.31
N ILE A 95 2.56 7.74 -12.98
CA ILE A 95 1.17 7.37 -12.75
C ILE A 95 0.94 5.90 -13.11
N ASN A 96 1.47 5.43 -14.23
CA ASN A 96 1.38 4.02 -14.63
C ASN A 96 2.01 3.09 -13.59
N ALA A 97 3.17 3.50 -13.04
CA ALA A 97 3.84 2.72 -12.02
C ALA A 97 3.01 2.68 -10.73
N ALA A 98 2.36 3.79 -10.37
CA ALA A 98 1.46 3.84 -9.22
C ALA A 98 0.26 2.90 -9.42
N GLU A 99 -0.28 2.83 -10.62
CA GLU A 99 -1.38 1.88 -10.93
C GLU A 99 -0.93 0.45 -10.67
N THR A 100 0.27 0.08 -11.15
CA THR A 100 0.82 -1.25 -10.93
C THR A 100 0.95 -1.56 -9.43
N GLY A 101 1.45 -0.60 -8.66
CA GLY A 101 1.57 -0.75 -7.21
C GLY A 101 0.21 -0.96 -6.54
N GLU A 102 -0.80 -0.21 -6.97
CA GLU A 102 -2.13 -0.33 -6.42
C GLU A 102 -2.83 -1.63 -6.82
N ASP A 103 -2.58 -2.14 -8.02
CA ASP A 103 -3.08 -3.46 -8.43
C ASP A 103 -2.59 -4.53 -7.46
N HIS A 104 -1.32 -4.49 -7.08
CA HIS A 104 -0.76 -5.45 -6.14
C HIS A 104 -1.33 -5.26 -4.74
N ALA A 105 -1.59 -4.03 -4.31
CA ALA A 105 -2.18 -3.78 -3.00
C ALA A 105 -3.59 -4.37 -2.90
N VAL A 106 -4.42 -4.16 -3.91
CA VAL A 106 -5.76 -4.75 -3.96
C VAL A 106 -5.66 -6.28 -3.91
N GLU A 107 -4.78 -6.86 -4.71
CA GLU A 107 -4.56 -8.31 -4.77
C GLU A 107 -4.16 -8.87 -3.41
N ASP A 108 -3.23 -8.20 -2.73
CA ASP A 108 -2.77 -8.64 -1.41
C ASP A 108 -3.91 -8.64 -0.38
N TYR A 109 -4.76 -7.63 -0.42
CA TYR A 109 -5.91 -7.56 0.49
C TYR A 109 -6.96 -8.61 0.16
N GLU A 110 -7.21 -8.87 -1.13
CA GLU A 110 -8.16 -9.90 -1.56
C GLU A 110 -7.67 -11.30 -1.16
N GLU A 111 -6.37 -11.56 -1.30
CA GLU A 111 -5.79 -12.82 -0.84
C GLU A 111 -5.96 -12.98 0.67
N ALA A 112 -5.72 -11.92 1.43
CA ALA A 112 -5.88 -11.97 2.89
C ALA A 112 -7.30 -12.31 3.29
N LEU A 113 -8.28 -11.74 2.62
CA LEU A 113 -9.70 -12.02 2.90
C LEU A 113 -10.14 -13.41 2.46
N GLY A 114 -9.39 -14.02 1.55
CA GLY A 114 -9.65 -15.39 1.10
C GLY A 114 -9.17 -16.46 2.07
N GLU A 115 -8.35 -16.10 3.06
CA GLU A 115 -7.85 -17.06 4.04
C GLU A 115 -8.92 -17.40 5.08
N GLU A 116 -9.08 -18.68 5.38
CA GLU A 116 -10.16 -19.15 6.27
C GLU A 116 -9.89 -18.91 7.75
N ASP A 117 -8.63 -18.99 8.15
CA ASP A 117 -8.25 -18.98 9.57
C ASP A 117 -7.93 -17.58 10.11
N VAL A 118 -8.49 -16.55 9.51
CA VAL A 118 -8.29 -15.18 9.95
C VAL A 118 -9.30 -14.82 11.04
N SER A 119 -8.81 -14.29 12.15
CA SER A 119 -9.67 -13.88 13.26
C SER A 119 -10.67 -12.81 12.81
N PRO A 120 -11.89 -12.82 13.37
CA PRO A 120 -12.93 -11.87 12.95
C PRO A 120 -12.53 -10.40 13.04
N GLU A 121 -11.76 -10.00 14.06
CA GLU A 121 -11.32 -8.63 14.21
C GLU A 121 -10.37 -8.20 13.09
N PHE A 122 -9.43 -9.07 12.72
CA PHE A 122 -8.55 -8.83 11.59
C PHE A 122 -9.35 -8.75 10.30
N ARG A 123 -10.29 -9.67 10.11
CA ARG A 123 -11.12 -9.70 8.91
C ARG A 123 -11.92 -8.41 8.75
N THR A 124 -12.51 -7.92 9.83
CA THR A 124 -13.28 -6.67 9.80
C THR A 124 -12.39 -5.49 9.39
N LEU A 125 -11.23 -5.36 10.03
CA LEU A 125 -10.31 -4.27 9.72
C LEU A 125 -9.80 -4.37 8.28
N ILE A 126 -9.40 -5.56 7.84
CA ILE A 126 -8.89 -5.80 6.49
C ILE A 126 -9.96 -5.44 5.46
N SER A 127 -11.23 -5.81 5.70
CA SER A 127 -12.33 -5.47 4.81
C SER A 127 -12.51 -3.94 4.69
N GLN A 128 -12.45 -3.24 5.80
CA GLN A 128 -12.56 -1.78 5.82
C GLN A 128 -11.40 -1.15 5.06
N GLN A 129 -10.20 -1.65 5.27
CA GLN A 129 -9.01 -1.14 4.60
C GLN A 129 -9.02 -1.42 3.11
N LEU A 130 -9.53 -2.57 2.69
CA LEU A 130 -9.67 -2.88 1.27
C LEU A 130 -10.55 -1.85 0.55
N ALA A 131 -11.63 -1.42 1.19
CA ALA A 131 -12.49 -0.38 0.59
C ALA A 131 -11.70 0.89 0.32
N SER A 132 -10.81 1.30 1.26
CA SER A 132 -9.95 2.46 1.07
C SER A 132 -8.91 2.25 -0.03
N VAL A 133 -8.31 1.06 -0.07
CA VAL A 133 -7.33 0.71 -1.10
C VAL A 133 -7.97 0.72 -2.47
N GLN A 134 -9.18 0.17 -2.60
CA GLN A 134 -9.91 0.16 -3.87
C GLN A 134 -10.26 1.57 -4.34
N ALA A 135 -10.67 2.45 -3.44
CA ALA A 135 -10.98 3.83 -3.78
C ALA A 135 -9.75 4.55 -4.33
N THR A 136 -8.59 4.33 -3.70
CA THR A 136 -7.32 4.88 -4.17
C THR A 136 -6.93 4.30 -5.52
N HIS A 137 -7.06 2.99 -5.66
CA HIS A 137 -6.79 2.28 -6.91
C HIS A 137 -7.62 2.85 -8.06
N ASP A 138 -8.91 3.06 -7.83
CA ASP A 138 -9.82 3.58 -8.85
C ASP A 138 -9.45 5.01 -9.24
N TYR A 139 -9.05 5.83 -8.26
CA TYR A 139 -8.58 7.18 -8.55
C TYR A 139 -7.35 7.15 -9.45
N VAL A 140 -6.35 6.34 -9.10
CA VAL A 140 -5.11 6.23 -9.87
C VAL A 140 -5.40 5.71 -11.28
N ARG A 141 -6.25 4.70 -11.38
CA ARG A 141 -6.63 4.12 -12.67
C ARG A 141 -7.28 5.16 -13.56
N GLY A 142 -8.09 6.04 -12.99
CA GLY A 142 -8.73 7.12 -13.75
C GLY A 142 -7.76 8.15 -14.29
N LEU A 143 -6.54 8.23 -13.75
CA LEU A 143 -5.50 9.14 -14.23
C LEU A 143 -4.69 8.57 -15.38
N VAL A 144 -4.72 7.25 -15.57
CA VAL A 144 -3.87 6.60 -16.59
C VAL A 144 -4.41 6.95 -17.97
N PRO A 145 -3.56 7.44 -18.89
CA PRO A 145 -3.98 7.76 -20.26
C PRO A 145 -4.43 6.51 -20.98
N ARG A 146 -5.55 6.60 -21.69
CA ARG A 146 -6.12 5.49 -22.45
C ARG A 146 -6.46 5.90 -23.88
#